data_25c6b3ffd42685f8785c7d72bdc6ee24
#
_entry.id   25c6b3ffd42685f8785c7d72bdc6ee24
#
_cell.length_a   1.000
_cell.length_b   1.000
_cell.length_c   1.000
_cell.angle_alpha   90.00
_cell.angle_beta   90.00
_cell.angle_gamma   90.00
#
_symmetry.space_group_name_H-M   'P 1'
#
loop_
_entity.id
_entity.type
_entity.pdbx_description
1 polymer ?
#
loop_
_entity_poly.entity_id
_entity_poly.type
_entity_poly.pdbx_seq_one_letter_code
_entity_poly.pdbx_strand_id
1 'polypeptide(L)'
;MENRNHKDSLFIDLFCKDKEGKQNFISLYNALHNTNLDLATTTVQEVNIENVLYMALSNDIAMLVDNKLVVLVEHQSTINENMPLRLLEYVSRIYEQLVPSEDRYEKKMIKIPYPEFFVFYNGTEDYPVETELRLSDAFIFPDEKYNVKNKDFSLEIKVRIVNINSDKNSPILKQCKKLEEYSLLIDYIRESKKQNPKAPLEQAINKALQNGVLSEYLKRKSTEVRNMLIAEYSYETDIKVQRREAYREGLAEGIEQGAEQKAIETAKNMILQSVGTLDQISSITGLSVEDISKLKEELETK
;
A
#
# COMPACT_ATOMS: atom_id res chain seq x y z
N MET A 1 -11.18 -7.35 22.27
CA MET A 1 -10.35 -7.49 21.05
C MET A 1 -11.24 -8.07 19.99
N GLU A 2 -11.81 -7.23 19.17
CA GLU A 2 -12.67 -7.69 18.07
C GLU A 2 -11.84 -8.42 17.03
N ASN A 3 -12.30 -9.61 16.73
CA ASN A 3 -11.81 -10.48 15.69
C ASN A 3 -11.80 -9.68 14.37
N ARG A 4 -10.65 -9.19 13.95
CA ARG A 4 -10.47 -8.61 12.60
C ARG A 4 -10.53 -9.75 11.60
N ASN A 5 -11.73 -10.23 11.35
CA ASN A 5 -11.99 -11.13 10.25
C ASN A 5 -11.47 -10.46 8.98
N HIS A 6 -10.63 -11.19 8.25
CA HIS A 6 -10.15 -10.81 6.93
C HIS A 6 -11.35 -10.31 6.11
N LYS A 7 -11.36 -9.01 5.82
CA LYS A 7 -12.36 -8.43 4.92
C LYS A 7 -11.95 -8.87 3.54
N ASP A 8 -12.67 -9.84 2.99
CA ASP A 8 -12.50 -10.26 1.61
C ASP A 8 -12.74 -9.05 0.71
N SER A 9 -11.72 -8.66 -0.06
CA SER A 9 -11.90 -7.65 -1.08
C SER A 9 -12.64 -8.24 -2.28
N LEU A 10 -13.30 -7.39 -3.04
CA LEU A 10 -13.96 -7.79 -4.28
C LEU A 10 -12.97 -8.48 -5.24
N PHE A 11 -11.72 -8.01 -5.28
CA PHE A 11 -10.67 -8.58 -6.12
C PHE A 11 -10.31 -10.00 -5.69
N ILE A 12 -10.08 -10.21 -4.38
CA ILE A 12 -9.77 -11.53 -3.83
C ILE A 12 -10.92 -12.50 -4.12
N ASP A 13 -12.16 -12.07 -3.88
CA ASP A 13 -13.29 -12.94 -4.15
C ASP A 13 -13.35 -13.30 -5.65
N LEU A 14 -13.23 -12.33 -6.55
CA LEU A 14 -13.33 -12.51 -7.99
C LEU A 14 -12.22 -13.41 -8.58
N PHE A 15 -10.97 -13.27 -8.09
CA PHE A 15 -9.80 -13.95 -8.65
C PHE A 15 -9.29 -15.13 -7.83
N CYS A 16 -9.88 -15.40 -6.64
CA CYS A 16 -9.43 -16.46 -5.76
C CYS A 16 -10.56 -17.29 -5.19
N LYS A 17 -11.49 -16.66 -4.43
CA LYS A 17 -12.46 -17.37 -3.59
C LYS A 17 -13.75 -17.77 -4.29
N ASP A 18 -14.15 -17.04 -5.32
CA ASP A 18 -15.36 -17.40 -6.09
C ASP A 18 -15.20 -18.77 -6.76
N LYS A 19 -16.33 -19.43 -7.09
CA LYS A 19 -16.32 -20.72 -7.81
C LYS A 19 -15.54 -20.67 -9.15
N GLU A 20 -15.50 -19.49 -9.79
CA GLU A 20 -14.74 -19.21 -11.00
C GLU A 20 -13.37 -18.59 -10.71
N GLY A 21 -13.01 -18.37 -9.44
CA GLY A 21 -11.82 -17.63 -9.02
C GLY A 21 -10.53 -18.18 -9.62
N LYS A 22 -10.31 -19.49 -9.57
CA LYS A 22 -9.12 -20.12 -10.17
C LYS A 22 -9.06 -19.93 -11.69
N GLN A 23 -10.19 -20.01 -12.37
CA GLN A 23 -10.26 -19.78 -13.81
C GLN A 23 -9.98 -18.33 -14.16
N ASN A 24 -10.53 -17.40 -13.37
CA ASN A 24 -10.25 -15.98 -13.51
C ASN A 24 -8.78 -15.67 -13.23
N PHE A 25 -8.20 -16.31 -12.21
CA PHE A 25 -6.78 -16.19 -11.90
C PHE A 25 -5.88 -16.68 -13.04
N ILE A 26 -6.15 -17.83 -13.63
CA ILE A 26 -5.40 -18.35 -14.80
C ILE A 26 -5.51 -17.39 -15.98
N SER A 27 -6.70 -16.83 -16.24
CA SER A 27 -6.88 -15.82 -17.28
C SER A 27 -6.02 -14.57 -17.02
N LEU A 28 -5.95 -14.12 -15.76
CA LEU A 28 -5.11 -13.00 -15.35
C LEU A 28 -3.62 -13.34 -15.48
N TYR A 29 -3.22 -14.53 -15.04
CA TYR A 29 -1.85 -15.03 -15.18
C TYR A 29 -1.42 -15.08 -16.66
N ASN A 30 -2.27 -15.62 -17.52
CA ASN A 30 -2.02 -15.67 -18.95
C ASN A 30 -1.83 -14.28 -19.55
N ALA A 31 -2.64 -13.32 -19.13
CA ALA A 31 -2.52 -11.92 -19.57
C ALA A 31 -1.21 -11.25 -19.10
N LEU A 32 -0.77 -11.54 -17.87
CA LEU A 32 0.48 -11.01 -17.31
C LEU A 32 1.74 -11.56 -18.00
N HIS A 33 1.68 -12.82 -18.46
CA HIS A 33 2.84 -13.54 -18.98
C HIS A 33 2.77 -13.77 -20.49
N ASN A 34 1.69 -13.36 -21.14
CA ASN A 34 1.40 -13.69 -22.54
C ASN A 34 1.48 -15.18 -22.82
N THR A 35 0.88 -16.00 -21.94
CA THR A 35 0.81 -17.46 -22.01
C THR A 35 -0.61 -17.92 -22.30
N ASN A 36 -0.81 -19.22 -22.46
CA ASN A 36 -2.12 -19.84 -22.67
C ASN A 36 -2.23 -21.12 -21.83
N LEU A 37 -2.08 -20.96 -20.49
CA LEU A 37 -2.25 -22.07 -19.56
C LEU A 37 -3.73 -22.42 -19.42
N ASP A 38 -4.01 -23.72 -19.25
CA ASP A 38 -5.35 -24.24 -19.00
C ASP A 38 -5.42 -24.81 -17.57
N LEU A 39 -6.47 -24.46 -16.85
CA LEU A 39 -6.71 -24.94 -15.49
C LEU A 39 -6.81 -26.48 -15.41
N ALA A 40 -7.19 -27.15 -16.50
CA ALA A 40 -7.23 -28.61 -16.57
C ALA A 40 -5.84 -29.27 -16.49
N THR A 41 -4.79 -28.54 -16.89
CA THR A 41 -3.40 -29.05 -16.95
C THR A 41 -2.45 -28.32 -16.02
N THR A 42 -2.89 -27.24 -15.38
CA THR A 42 -2.08 -26.39 -14.51
C THR A 42 -2.54 -26.48 -13.07
N THR A 43 -1.63 -26.76 -12.16
CA THR A 43 -1.93 -26.76 -10.73
C THR A 43 -2.00 -25.33 -10.21
N VAL A 44 -3.13 -24.95 -9.63
CA VAL A 44 -3.34 -23.65 -8.99
C VAL A 44 -3.79 -23.85 -7.56
N GLN A 45 -2.97 -23.37 -6.62
CA GLN A 45 -3.20 -23.52 -5.20
C GLN A 45 -3.02 -22.17 -4.48
N GLU A 46 -4.00 -21.79 -3.67
CA GLU A 46 -3.92 -20.64 -2.79
C GLU A 46 -2.91 -20.88 -1.66
N VAL A 47 -2.09 -19.87 -1.37
CA VAL A 47 -1.17 -19.86 -0.24
C VAL A 47 -1.73 -18.91 0.81
N ASN A 48 -2.28 -19.47 1.88
CA ASN A 48 -2.78 -18.69 3.00
C ASN A 48 -1.65 -18.44 4.00
N ILE A 49 -1.42 -17.18 4.36
CA ILE A 49 -0.48 -16.82 5.41
C ILE A 49 -1.23 -16.71 6.72
N GLU A 50 -1.06 -17.69 7.57
CA GLU A 50 -1.61 -17.66 8.93
C GLU A 50 -0.69 -16.84 9.86
N ASN A 51 -1.30 -16.09 10.81
CA ASN A 51 -0.62 -15.39 11.91
C ASN A 51 0.32 -14.22 11.53
N VAL A 52 0.01 -13.44 10.54
CA VAL A 52 0.72 -12.17 10.29
C VAL A 52 0.14 -11.05 11.16
N LEU A 53 0.68 -10.89 12.39
CA LEU A 53 0.19 -9.96 13.41
C LEU A 53 0.34 -8.47 13.06
N TYR A 54 1.17 -8.12 12.08
CA TYR A 54 1.53 -6.73 11.77
C TYR A 54 1.50 -6.33 10.30
N MET A 55 1.12 -7.23 9.38
CA MET A 55 1.07 -6.86 7.95
C MET A 55 -0.38 -6.57 7.55
N ALA A 56 -0.64 -5.30 7.25
CA ALA A 56 -1.90 -4.84 6.66
C ALA A 56 -2.02 -5.24 5.17
N LEU A 57 -1.58 -6.46 4.84
CA LEU A 57 -1.69 -7.05 3.51
C LEU A 57 -2.93 -7.98 3.46
N SER A 58 -4.05 -7.47 3.97
CA SER A 58 -5.30 -8.25 4.04
C SER A 58 -5.98 -8.42 2.68
N ASN A 59 -5.46 -7.80 1.63
CA ASN A 59 -6.05 -7.76 0.30
C ASN A 59 -5.13 -8.35 -0.77
N ASP A 60 -4.20 -9.24 -0.39
CA ASP A 60 -3.24 -9.81 -1.33
C ASP A 60 -3.60 -11.25 -1.66
N ILE A 61 -3.38 -11.63 -2.93
CA ILE A 61 -3.53 -12.99 -3.40
C ILE A 61 -2.14 -13.59 -3.56
N ALA A 62 -1.88 -14.70 -2.89
CA ALA A 62 -0.71 -15.53 -3.13
C ALA A 62 -1.14 -16.89 -3.69
N MET A 63 -0.67 -17.21 -4.89
CA MET A 63 -0.99 -18.45 -5.58
C MET A 63 0.28 -19.20 -5.99
N LEU A 64 0.29 -20.49 -5.78
CA LEU A 64 1.23 -21.40 -6.45
C LEU A 64 0.62 -21.81 -7.78
N VAL A 65 1.34 -21.47 -8.86
CA VAL A 65 1.05 -21.92 -10.22
C VAL A 65 2.16 -22.88 -10.61
N ASP A 66 1.89 -24.17 -10.55
CA ASP A 66 2.90 -25.23 -10.60
C ASP A 66 4.01 -24.98 -9.55
N ASN A 67 5.21 -24.57 -9.97
CA ASN A 67 6.33 -24.26 -9.07
C ASN A 67 6.65 -22.76 -8.98
N LYS A 68 5.72 -21.89 -9.37
CA LYS A 68 5.86 -20.44 -9.23
C LYS A 68 4.95 -19.90 -8.12
N LEU A 69 5.50 -19.05 -7.29
CA LEU A 69 4.74 -18.28 -6.31
C LEU A 69 4.39 -16.92 -6.90
N VAL A 70 3.14 -16.73 -7.29
CA VAL A 70 2.66 -15.46 -7.81
C VAL A 70 1.97 -14.68 -6.70
N VAL A 71 2.50 -13.51 -6.36
CA VAL A 71 1.92 -12.59 -5.38
C VAL A 71 1.32 -11.42 -6.12
N LEU A 72 0.00 -11.31 -6.05
CA LEU A 72 -0.74 -10.19 -6.58
C LEU A 72 -1.16 -9.29 -5.42
N VAL A 73 -0.63 -8.09 -5.38
CA VAL A 73 -1.08 -7.07 -4.43
C VAL A 73 -2.18 -6.28 -5.10
N GLU A 74 -3.38 -6.39 -4.55
CA GLU A 74 -4.49 -5.61 -5.01
C GLU A 74 -4.35 -4.16 -4.55
N HIS A 75 -4.72 -3.29 -5.48
CA HIS A 75 -5.26 -1.97 -5.23
C HIS A 75 -4.42 -1.06 -4.34
N GLN A 76 -3.50 -0.36 -4.96
CA GLN A 76 -3.01 0.88 -4.36
C GLN A 76 -3.78 2.06 -4.95
N SER A 77 -4.64 2.67 -4.11
CA SER A 77 -5.21 3.98 -4.41
C SER A 77 -4.14 5.09 -4.33
N THR A 78 -3.02 4.79 -3.68
CA THR A 78 -1.84 5.66 -3.54
C THR A 78 -0.58 4.86 -3.90
N ILE A 79 0.34 5.51 -4.58
CA ILE A 79 1.64 4.94 -4.94
C ILE A 79 2.46 4.75 -3.66
N ASN A 80 3.02 3.55 -3.47
CA ASN A 80 3.89 3.23 -2.35
C ASN A 80 5.21 2.67 -2.87
N GLU A 81 6.25 3.50 -2.87
CA GLU A 81 7.59 3.13 -3.34
C GLU A 81 8.27 2.07 -2.46
N ASN A 82 7.79 1.83 -1.23
CA ASN A 82 8.32 0.81 -0.34
C ASN A 82 7.74 -0.61 -0.59
N MET A 83 7.01 -0.81 -1.69
CA MET A 83 6.47 -2.14 -2.02
C MET A 83 7.51 -3.24 -2.12
N PRO A 84 8.72 -3.03 -2.69
CA PRO A 84 9.73 -4.09 -2.71
C PRO A 84 10.16 -4.54 -1.31
N LEU A 85 10.30 -3.60 -0.36
CA LEU A 85 10.65 -3.94 1.03
C LEU A 85 9.53 -4.73 1.72
N ARG A 86 8.28 -4.30 1.55
CA ARG A 86 7.11 -5.00 2.09
C ARG A 86 6.98 -6.42 1.53
N LEU A 87 7.22 -6.59 0.22
CA LEU A 87 7.14 -7.90 -0.43
C LEU A 87 8.31 -8.82 -0.07
N LEU A 88 9.47 -8.28 0.29
CA LEU A 88 10.56 -9.05 0.88
C LEU A 88 10.11 -9.72 2.19
N GLU A 89 9.52 -8.95 3.09
CA GLU A 89 8.99 -9.48 4.35
C GLU A 89 7.90 -10.53 4.10
N TYR A 90 7.00 -10.24 3.15
CA TYR A 90 5.90 -11.12 2.80
C TYR A 90 6.37 -12.48 2.24
N VAL A 91 7.25 -12.47 1.25
CA VAL A 91 7.76 -13.73 0.65
C VAL A 91 8.60 -14.53 1.62
N SER A 92 9.33 -13.86 2.52
CA SER A 92 10.07 -14.54 3.59
C SER A 92 9.13 -15.37 4.47
N ARG A 93 7.98 -14.82 4.85
CA ARG A 93 6.96 -15.54 5.64
C ARG A 93 6.34 -16.71 4.87
N ILE A 94 6.09 -16.53 3.57
CA ILE A 94 5.59 -17.64 2.73
C ILE A 94 6.61 -18.78 2.71
N TYR A 95 7.88 -18.50 2.49
CA TYR A 95 8.92 -19.54 2.49
C TYR A 95 9.12 -20.18 3.87
N GLU A 96 8.92 -19.46 4.96
CA GLU A 96 8.91 -20.03 6.31
C GLU A 96 7.81 -21.08 6.49
N GLN A 97 6.66 -20.91 5.85
CA GLN A 97 5.56 -21.87 5.88
C GLN A 97 5.74 -23.03 4.91
N LEU A 98 6.28 -22.75 3.70
CA LEU A 98 6.47 -23.76 2.67
C LEU A 98 7.63 -24.71 2.98
N VAL A 99 8.62 -24.25 3.73
CA VAL A 99 9.83 -25.02 4.03
C VAL A 99 9.93 -25.25 5.54
N PRO A 100 9.79 -26.51 6.02
CA PRO A 100 9.97 -26.83 7.42
C PRO A 100 11.32 -26.33 7.95
N SER A 101 11.34 -25.88 9.23
CA SER A 101 12.55 -25.31 9.82
C SER A 101 13.73 -26.30 9.81
N GLU A 102 13.45 -27.57 10.02
CA GLU A 102 14.44 -28.65 10.08
C GLU A 102 15.13 -28.84 8.72
N ASP A 103 14.37 -28.78 7.64
CA ASP A 103 14.89 -29.00 6.27
C ASP A 103 15.91 -27.93 5.86
N ARG A 104 15.80 -26.71 6.42
CA ARG A 104 16.73 -25.58 6.13
C ARG A 104 18.17 -25.86 6.60
N TYR A 105 18.36 -26.80 7.51
CA TYR A 105 19.67 -27.20 8.02
C TYR A 105 20.25 -28.42 7.30
N GLU A 106 19.51 -28.98 6.33
CA GLU A 106 20.02 -30.04 5.50
C GLU A 106 21.19 -29.60 4.63
N LYS A 107 22.11 -30.54 4.33
CA LYS A 107 23.27 -30.25 3.43
C LYS A 107 22.84 -30.11 1.97
N LYS A 108 21.71 -30.71 1.61
CA LYS A 108 21.18 -30.70 0.25
C LYS A 108 20.37 -29.42 0.02
N MET A 109 20.61 -28.76 -1.12
CA MET A 109 19.86 -27.57 -1.53
C MET A 109 18.37 -27.88 -1.68
N ILE A 110 17.53 -27.18 -0.93
CA ILE A 110 16.07 -27.22 -1.06
C ILE A 110 15.66 -26.35 -2.26
N LYS A 111 14.72 -26.87 -3.03
CA LYS A 111 14.10 -26.12 -4.13
C LYS A 111 12.85 -25.42 -3.60
N ILE A 112 12.77 -24.12 -3.82
CA ILE A 112 11.63 -23.28 -3.46
C ILE A 112 10.96 -22.72 -4.71
N PRO A 113 9.65 -22.39 -4.66
CA PRO A 113 8.96 -21.77 -5.79
C PRO A 113 9.60 -20.42 -6.15
N TYR A 114 9.72 -20.16 -7.44
CA TYR A 114 10.20 -18.86 -7.93
C TYR A 114 9.15 -17.78 -7.69
N PRO A 115 9.48 -16.65 -7.01
CA PRO A 115 8.52 -15.63 -6.68
C PRO A 115 8.38 -14.59 -7.78
N GLU A 116 7.16 -14.16 -8.05
CA GLU A 116 6.84 -13.04 -8.93
C GLU A 116 5.88 -12.08 -8.21
N PHE A 117 6.10 -10.77 -8.36
CA PHE A 117 5.36 -9.75 -7.63
C PHE A 117 4.71 -8.76 -8.58
N PHE A 118 3.40 -8.58 -8.43
CA PHE A 118 2.60 -7.64 -9.20
C PHE A 118 1.77 -6.76 -8.27
N VAL A 119 1.69 -5.49 -8.58
CA VAL A 119 0.82 -4.52 -7.92
C VAL A 119 -0.12 -3.95 -8.96
N PHE A 120 -1.41 -4.04 -8.74
CA PHE A 120 -2.41 -3.42 -9.59
C PHE A 120 -2.76 -2.03 -9.05
N TYR A 121 -2.36 -1.01 -9.82
CA TYR A 121 -2.69 0.36 -9.49
C TYR A 121 -4.04 0.74 -10.10
N ASN A 122 -4.95 1.18 -9.23
CA ASN A 122 -6.26 1.68 -9.60
C ASN A 122 -6.58 2.98 -8.83
N GLY A 123 -5.60 3.87 -8.69
CA GLY A 123 -5.74 5.16 -8.04
C GLY A 123 -6.24 6.25 -8.98
N THR A 124 -6.37 7.47 -8.46
CA THR A 124 -6.83 8.65 -9.22
C THR A 124 -5.69 9.56 -9.66
N GLU A 125 -4.46 9.31 -9.20
CA GLU A 125 -3.28 10.05 -9.62
C GLU A 125 -2.83 9.58 -11.00
N ASP A 126 -2.24 10.47 -11.78
CA ASP A 126 -1.67 10.08 -13.07
C ASP A 126 -0.46 9.18 -12.86
N TYR A 127 -0.52 7.97 -13.40
CA TYR A 127 0.51 6.95 -13.24
C TYR A 127 0.74 6.20 -14.55
N PRO A 128 1.99 5.79 -14.86
CA PRO A 128 2.31 5.05 -16.07
C PRO A 128 1.46 3.77 -16.22
N VAL A 129 1.29 3.33 -17.47
CA VAL A 129 0.57 2.08 -17.78
C VAL A 129 1.22 0.88 -17.09
N GLU A 130 2.56 0.87 -17.07
CA GLU A 130 3.36 -0.13 -16.39
C GLU A 130 4.68 0.48 -15.91
N THR A 131 5.14 0.06 -14.74
CA THR A 131 6.46 0.44 -14.21
C THR A 131 7.01 -0.66 -13.32
N GLU A 132 8.28 -0.59 -12.97
CA GLU A 132 8.97 -1.53 -12.08
C GLU A 132 9.57 -0.78 -10.90
N LEU A 133 9.28 -1.25 -9.69
CA LEU A 133 9.99 -0.82 -8.48
C LEU A 133 11.04 -1.86 -8.11
N ARG A 134 12.18 -1.40 -7.59
CA ARG A 134 13.31 -2.25 -7.22
C ARG A 134 13.70 -2.01 -5.77
N LEU A 135 14.02 -3.08 -5.06
CA LEU A 135 14.52 -2.98 -3.68
C LEU A 135 15.86 -2.25 -3.64
N SER A 136 16.69 -2.44 -4.67
CA SER A 136 17.99 -1.78 -4.78
C SER A 136 17.91 -0.25 -4.84
N ASP A 137 16.78 0.33 -5.24
CA ASP A 137 16.59 1.77 -5.27
C ASP A 137 16.50 2.37 -3.84
N ALA A 138 16.18 1.54 -2.85
CA ALA A 138 16.12 1.92 -1.44
C ALA A 138 17.47 1.76 -0.69
N PHE A 139 18.50 1.21 -1.32
CA PHE A 139 19.77 0.96 -0.64
C PHE A 139 20.57 2.25 -0.44
N ILE A 140 21.03 2.45 0.79
CA ILE A 140 21.98 3.51 1.12
C ILE A 140 23.37 3.01 0.74
N PHE A 141 23.97 3.61 -0.28
CA PHE A 141 25.33 3.27 -0.69
C PHE A 141 26.34 4.00 0.19
N PRO A 142 27.38 3.31 0.65
CA PRO A 142 28.50 3.96 1.29
C PRO A 142 29.23 4.88 0.29
N ASP A 143 29.98 5.88 0.82
CA ASP A 143 30.75 6.81 0.02
C ASP A 143 31.51 6.14 -1.14
N GLU A 144 31.81 6.88 -2.21
CA GLU A 144 32.53 6.41 -3.40
C GLU A 144 33.87 5.68 -3.09
N LYS A 145 34.47 5.97 -1.93
CA LYS A 145 35.68 5.29 -1.44
C LYS A 145 35.54 3.77 -1.29
N TYR A 146 34.31 3.25 -1.12
CA TYR A 146 34.04 1.81 -1.00
C TYR A 146 33.91 1.10 -2.34
N ASN A 147 33.99 1.83 -3.46
CA ASN A 147 34.10 1.30 -4.82
C ASN A 147 33.04 0.24 -5.18
N VAL A 148 31.77 0.51 -4.85
CA VAL A 148 30.65 -0.34 -5.26
C VAL A 148 30.44 -0.17 -6.77
N LYS A 149 31.30 -0.79 -7.58
CA LYS A 149 31.32 -0.62 -9.06
C LYS A 149 30.31 -1.46 -9.79
N ASN A 150 29.83 -2.54 -9.22
CA ASN A 150 28.90 -3.44 -9.90
C ASN A 150 27.52 -3.35 -9.27
N LYS A 151 26.52 -3.02 -10.08
CA LYS A 151 25.09 -3.08 -9.74
C LYS A 151 24.58 -4.53 -9.64
N ASP A 152 25.44 -5.48 -9.27
CA ASP A 152 25.07 -6.86 -8.98
C ASP A 152 24.77 -6.94 -7.48
N PHE A 153 23.52 -6.70 -7.13
CA PHE A 153 23.08 -6.70 -5.75
C PHE A 153 22.90 -8.13 -5.24
N SER A 154 23.44 -8.42 -4.05
CA SER A 154 23.25 -9.72 -3.40
C SER A 154 21.79 -10.00 -3.01
N LEU A 155 20.99 -8.95 -2.94
CA LEU A 155 19.55 -9.02 -2.70
C LEU A 155 18.83 -8.06 -3.65
N GLU A 156 17.86 -8.59 -4.39
CA GLU A 156 17.01 -7.78 -5.28
C GLU A 156 15.58 -8.32 -5.27
N ILE A 157 14.62 -7.42 -5.17
CA ILE A 157 13.20 -7.69 -5.40
C ILE A 157 12.70 -6.69 -6.44
N LYS A 158 12.10 -7.22 -7.49
CA LYS A 158 11.47 -6.44 -8.55
C LYS A 158 9.97 -6.60 -8.46
N VAL A 159 9.26 -5.50 -8.49
CA VAL A 159 7.81 -5.44 -8.39
C VAL A 159 7.26 -4.76 -9.64
N ARG A 160 6.47 -5.49 -10.42
CA ARG A 160 5.79 -4.91 -11.56
C ARG A 160 4.50 -4.22 -11.09
N ILE A 161 4.39 -2.94 -11.39
CA ILE A 161 3.16 -2.17 -11.15
C ILE A 161 2.42 -2.03 -12.47
N VAL A 162 1.18 -2.47 -12.48
CA VAL A 162 0.31 -2.43 -13.65
C VAL A 162 -0.87 -1.51 -13.36
N ASN A 163 -0.99 -0.45 -14.14
CA ASN A 163 -2.12 0.46 -14.04
C ASN A 163 -3.34 -0.15 -14.72
N ILE A 164 -4.36 -0.44 -13.92
CA ILE A 164 -5.60 -1.08 -14.38
C ILE A 164 -6.77 -0.10 -14.49
N ASN A 165 -6.53 1.22 -14.48
CA ASN A 165 -7.58 2.18 -14.79
C ASN A 165 -8.04 2.01 -16.24
N SER A 166 -9.33 2.07 -16.50
CA SER A 166 -9.92 1.81 -17.81
C SER A 166 -9.50 2.83 -18.88
N ASP A 167 -9.23 4.08 -18.47
CA ASP A 167 -8.78 5.17 -19.35
C ASP A 167 -7.34 4.99 -19.86
N LYS A 168 -6.53 4.17 -19.21
CA LYS A 168 -5.12 3.94 -19.59
C LYS A 168 -4.94 2.95 -20.75
N ASN A 169 -6.00 2.25 -21.17
CA ASN A 169 -5.95 1.27 -22.26
C ASN A 169 -4.83 0.22 -22.08
N SER A 170 -4.57 -0.20 -20.85
CA SER A 170 -3.53 -1.18 -20.54
C SER A 170 -3.74 -2.47 -21.34
N PRO A 171 -2.70 -3.04 -21.97
CA PRO A 171 -2.82 -4.27 -22.75
C PRO A 171 -3.41 -5.44 -21.94
N ILE A 172 -3.14 -5.51 -20.65
CA ILE A 172 -3.65 -6.56 -19.77
C ILE A 172 -5.18 -6.56 -19.67
N LEU A 173 -5.82 -5.37 -19.70
CA LEU A 173 -7.28 -5.28 -19.64
C LEU A 173 -7.91 -5.91 -20.89
N LYS A 174 -7.29 -5.75 -22.06
CA LYS A 174 -7.77 -6.36 -23.31
C LYS A 174 -7.60 -7.89 -23.33
N GLN A 175 -6.62 -8.41 -22.60
CA GLN A 175 -6.29 -9.84 -22.54
C GLN A 175 -7.02 -10.57 -21.41
N CYS A 176 -7.42 -9.86 -20.34
CA CYS A 176 -8.16 -10.43 -19.22
C CYS A 176 -9.50 -9.71 -19.04
N LYS A 177 -10.55 -10.27 -19.64
CA LYS A 177 -11.90 -9.69 -19.60
C LYS A 177 -12.41 -9.43 -18.18
N LYS A 178 -12.12 -10.33 -17.24
CA LYS A 178 -12.57 -10.16 -15.83
C LYS A 178 -11.87 -9.00 -15.13
N LEU A 179 -10.61 -8.73 -15.47
CA LEU A 179 -9.90 -7.56 -14.97
C LEU A 179 -10.44 -6.26 -15.58
N GLU A 180 -10.76 -6.26 -16.87
CA GLU A 180 -11.43 -5.14 -17.54
C GLU A 180 -12.79 -4.84 -16.90
N GLU A 181 -13.63 -5.87 -16.73
CA GLU A 181 -14.94 -5.74 -16.09
C GLU A 181 -14.82 -5.23 -14.63
N TYR A 182 -13.80 -5.68 -13.89
CA TYR A 182 -13.49 -5.18 -12.55
C TYR A 182 -13.13 -3.69 -12.58
N SER A 183 -12.22 -3.29 -13.47
CA SER A 183 -11.83 -1.88 -13.65
C SER A 183 -13.03 -0.99 -13.96
N LEU A 184 -13.90 -1.41 -14.88
CA LEU A 184 -15.13 -0.68 -15.22
C LEU A 184 -16.10 -0.56 -14.03
N LEU A 185 -16.24 -1.61 -13.22
CA LEU A 185 -17.06 -1.53 -12.00
C LEU A 185 -16.54 -0.48 -11.03
N ILE A 186 -15.21 -0.42 -10.82
CA ILE A 186 -14.60 0.61 -9.97
C ILE A 186 -14.86 2.02 -10.52
N ASP A 187 -14.79 2.21 -11.83
CA ASP A 187 -15.12 3.50 -12.45
C ASP A 187 -16.60 3.88 -12.26
N TYR A 188 -17.53 2.93 -12.40
CA TYR A 188 -18.93 3.19 -12.11
C TYR A 188 -19.18 3.59 -10.66
N ILE A 189 -18.42 2.99 -9.72
CA ILE A 189 -18.49 3.37 -8.30
C ILE A 189 -17.98 4.81 -8.11
N ARG A 190 -16.86 5.18 -8.75
CA ARG A 190 -16.30 6.55 -8.67
C ARG A 190 -17.25 7.59 -9.24
N GLU A 191 -17.85 7.31 -10.39
CA GLU A 191 -18.86 8.20 -11.00
C GLU A 191 -20.09 8.34 -10.12
N SER A 192 -20.61 7.22 -9.63
CA SER A 192 -21.81 7.22 -8.78
C SER A 192 -21.61 7.97 -7.48
N LYS A 193 -20.39 7.92 -6.89
CA LYS A 193 -20.03 8.73 -5.72
C LYS A 193 -20.12 10.23 -5.98
N LYS A 194 -19.76 10.68 -7.19
CA LYS A 194 -19.85 12.09 -7.57
C LYS A 194 -21.31 12.51 -7.81
N GLN A 195 -22.13 11.63 -8.38
CA GLN A 195 -23.50 11.94 -8.79
C GLN A 195 -24.54 11.71 -7.69
N ASN A 196 -24.39 10.63 -6.92
CA ASN A 196 -25.33 10.24 -5.85
C ASN A 196 -24.58 9.77 -4.59
N PRO A 197 -24.11 10.69 -3.74
CA PRO A 197 -23.37 10.35 -2.52
C PRO A 197 -24.16 9.49 -1.50
N LYS A 198 -25.49 9.47 -1.60
CA LYS A 198 -26.35 8.74 -0.63
C LYS A 198 -26.45 7.25 -0.91
N ALA A 199 -26.37 6.82 -2.17
CA ALA A 199 -26.46 5.41 -2.56
C ALA A 199 -25.53 5.09 -3.75
N PRO A 200 -24.20 5.36 -3.64
CA PRO A 200 -23.30 5.25 -4.78
C PRO A 200 -23.09 3.81 -5.25
N LEU A 201 -23.03 2.87 -4.31
CA LEU A 201 -22.74 1.48 -4.63
C LEU A 201 -23.92 0.78 -5.33
N GLU A 202 -25.13 1.06 -4.89
CA GLU A 202 -26.33 0.50 -5.52
C GLU A 202 -26.49 0.99 -6.97
N GLN A 203 -26.27 2.28 -7.20
CA GLN A 203 -26.31 2.85 -8.55
C GLN A 203 -25.22 2.24 -9.44
N ALA A 204 -23.99 2.07 -8.93
CA ALA A 204 -22.89 1.48 -9.69
C ALA A 204 -23.15 0.02 -10.04
N ILE A 205 -23.65 -0.79 -9.10
CA ILE A 205 -23.99 -2.20 -9.33
C ILE A 205 -25.11 -2.30 -10.38
N ASN A 206 -26.15 -1.48 -10.27
CA ASN A 206 -27.22 -1.47 -11.27
C ASN A 206 -26.71 -1.07 -12.66
N LYS A 207 -25.85 -0.07 -12.76
CA LYS A 207 -25.20 0.33 -14.01
C LYS A 207 -24.34 -0.80 -14.59
N ALA A 208 -23.59 -1.51 -13.75
CA ALA A 208 -22.78 -2.65 -14.15
C ALA A 208 -23.65 -3.78 -14.71
N LEU A 209 -24.75 -4.12 -14.06
CA LEU A 209 -25.70 -5.14 -14.51
C LEU A 209 -26.34 -4.76 -15.84
N GLN A 210 -26.74 -3.51 -16.03
CA GLN A 210 -27.33 -3.01 -17.28
C GLN A 210 -26.35 -3.08 -18.46
N ASN A 211 -25.06 -2.85 -18.20
CA ASN A 211 -24.03 -2.89 -19.23
C ASN A 211 -23.34 -4.26 -19.38
N GLY A 212 -23.81 -5.29 -18.68
CA GLY A 212 -23.25 -6.64 -18.76
C GLY A 212 -21.91 -6.82 -18.06
N VAL A 213 -21.45 -5.83 -17.29
CA VAL A 213 -20.18 -5.85 -16.55
C VAL A 213 -20.32 -6.74 -15.32
N LEU A 214 -19.49 -7.77 -15.21
CA LEU A 214 -19.55 -8.79 -14.15
C LEU A 214 -20.97 -9.35 -13.89
N SER A 215 -21.83 -9.35 -14.90
CA SER A 215 -23.27 -9.52 -14.71
C SER A 215 -23.66 -10.86 -14.07
N GLU A 216 -23.03 -11.98 -14.45
CA GLU A 216 -23.30 -13.29 -13.85
C GLU A 216 -22.82 -13.36 -12.40
N TYR A 217 -21.66 -12.80 -12.13
CA TYR A 217 -21.09 -12.72 -10.79
C TYR A 217 -21.95 -11.83 -9.88
N LEU A 218 -22.31 -10.63 -10.33
CA LEU A 218 -23.14 -9.69 -9.57
C LEU A 218 -24.58 -10.21 -9.34
N LYS A 219 -25.19 -10.89 -10.32
CA LYS A 219 -26.50 -11.52 -10.12
C LYS A 219 -26.47 -12.58 -9.03
N ARG A 220 -25.39 -13.31 -8.93
CA ARG A 220 -25.21 -14.39 -7.97
C ARG A 220 -24.86 -13.89 -6.57
N LYS A 221 -24.04 -12.83 -6.48
CA LYS A 221 -23.43 -12.34 -5.24
C LYS A 221 -23.70 -10.85 -4.95
N SER A 222 -24.78 -10.26 -5.44
CA SER A 222 -24.98 -8.79 -5.32
C SER A 222 -24.94 -8.26 -3.89
N THR A 223 -25.50 -9.00 -2.93
CA THR A 223 -25.51 -8.61 -1.51
C THR A 223 -24.10 -8.72 -0.90
N GLU A 224 -23.39 -9.80 -1.21
CA GLU A 224 -22.01 -10.02 -0.74
C GLU A 224 -21.06 -8.96 -1.29
N VAL A 225 -21.12 -8.72 -2.60
CA VAL A 225 -20.34 -7.66 -3.28
C VAL A 225 -20.62 -6.29 -2.67
N ARG A 226 -21.90 -5.97 -2.43
CA ARG A 226 -22.25 -4.72 -1.76
C ARG A 226 -21.61 -4.62 -0.37
N ASN A 227 -21.64 -5.71 0.41
CA ASN A 227 -21.05 -5.73 1.75
C ASN A 227 -19.51 -5.59 1.70
N MET A 228 -18.85 -6.26 0.76
CA MET A 228 -17.40 -6.11 0.53
C MET A 228 -17.07 -4.65 0.20
N LEU A 229 -17.76 -4.07 -0.77
CA LEU A 229 -17.55 -2.69 -1.16
C LEU A 229 -17.83 -1.68 -0.03
N ILE A 230 -18.89 -1.88 0.76
CA ILE A 230 -19.14 -1.04 1.95
C ILE A 230 -17.98 -1.15 2.92
N ALA A 231 -17.45 -2.35 3.16
CA ALA A 231 -16.34 -2.57 4.06
C ALA A 231 -15.05 -1.88 3.56
N GLU A 232 -14.72 -2.00 2.29
CA GLU A 232 -13.57 -1.33 1.66
C GLU A 232 -13.68 0.21 1.77
N TYR A 233 -14.86 0.75 1.45
CA TYR A 233 -15.09 2.20 1.49
C TYR A 233 -15.15 2.78 2.89
N SER A 234 -15.68 2.05 3.89
CA SER A 234 -15.65 2.51 5.28
C SER A 234 -14.21 2.61 5.79
N TYR A 235 -13.38 1.62 5.48
CA TYR A 235 -11.98 1.60 5.84
C TYR A 235 -11.17 2.74 5.22
N GLU A 236 -11.36 3.01 3.91
CA GLU A 236 -10.74 4.16 3.25
C GLU A 236 -11.16 5.50 3.88
N THR A 237 -12.43 5.61 4.28
CA THR A 237 -12.95 6.81 4.92
C THR A 237 -12.34 7.00 6.29
N ASP A 238 -12.25 5.93 7.09
CA ASP A 238 -11.62 5.95 8.41
C ASP A 238 -10.15 6.36 8.33
N ILE A 239 -9.39 5.80 7.38
CA ILE A 239 -7.99 6.20 7.15
C ILE A 239 -7.89 7.68 6.77
N LYS A 240 -8.77 8.18 5.89
CA LYS A 240 -8.77 9.61 5.50
C LYS A 240 -9.07 10.52 6.69
N VAL A 241 -9.99 10.11 7.57
CA VAL A 241 -10.32 10.86 8.79
C VAL A 241 -9.13 10.86 9.73
N GLN A 242 -8.53 9.71 10.03
CA GLN A 242 -7.35 9.58 10.90
C GLN A 242 -6.16 10.39 10.36
N ARG A 243 -5.88 10.34 9.06
CA ARG A 243 -4.81 11.15 8.45
C ARG A 243 -5.08 12.65 8.58
N ARG A 244 -6.32 13.07 8.40
CA ARG A 244 -6.70 14.49 8.57
C ARG A 244 -6.58 14.95 10.01
N GLU A 245 -6.93 14.10 10.97
CA GLU A 245 -6.79 14.37 12.39
C GLU A 245 -5.31 14.45 12.77
N ALA A 246 -4.50 13.45 12.41
CA ALA A 246 -3.06 13.45 12.64
C ALA A 246 -2.36 14.67 11.98
N TYR A 247 -2.78 15.07 10.77
CA TYR A 247 -2.26 16.28 10.13
C TYR A 247 -2.59 17.55 10.91
N ARG A 248 -3.84 17.66 11.45
CA ARG A 248 -4.24 18.82 12.26
C ARG A 248 -3.49 18.89 13.58
N GLU A 249 -3.33 17.74 14.24
CA GLU A 249 -2.54 17.62 15.47
C GLU A 249 -1.09 18.00 15.21
N GLY A 250 -0.44 17.40 14.23
CA GLY A 250 0.95 17.72 13.88
C GLY A 250 1.16 19.17 13.44
N LEU A 251 0.17 19.80 12.77
CA LEU A 251 0.22 21.22 12.43
C LEU A 251 0.12 22.09 13.69
N ALA A 252 -0.77 21.75 14.63
CA ALA A 252 -0.92 22.46 15.87
C ALA A 252 0.36 22.39 16.74
N GLU A 253 0.91 21.18 16.89
CA GLU A 253 2.19 20.96 17.58
C GLU A 253 3.35 21.71 16.90
N GLY A 254 3.42 21.66 15.56
CA GLY A 254 4.45 22.36 14.80
C GLY A 254 4.38 23.89 14.95
N ILE A 255 3.19 24.45 15.01
CA ILE A 255 2.99 25.89 15.28
C ILE A 255 3.45 26.24 16.70
N GLU A 256 3.09 25.43 17.69
CA GLU A 256 3.46 25.64 19.10
C GLU A 256 4.99 25.55 19.26
N GLN A 257 5.61 24.48 18.77
CA GLN A 257 7.07 24.30 18.81
C GLN A 257 7.81 25.42 18.06
N GLY A 258 7.30 25.81 16.89
CA GLY A 258 7.88 26.93 16.12
C GLY A 258 7.78 28.27 16.84
N ALA A 259 6.68 28.55 17.53
CA ALA A 259 6.48 29.73 18.33
C ALA A 259 7.45 29.74 19.54
N GLU A 260 7.58 28.63 20.24
CA GLU A 260 8.51 28.48 21.37
C GLU A 260 9.97 28.64 20.93
N GLN A 261 10.38 27.98 19.86
CA GLN A 261 11.74 28.14 19.31
C GLN A 261 12.02 29.59 18.92
N LYS A 262 11.05 30.27 18.32
CA LYS A 262 11.18 31.67 17.93
C LYS A 262 11.28 32.56 19.14
N ALA A 263 10.52 32.29 20.19
CA ALA A 263 10.60 32.99 21.46
C ALA A 263 11.98 32.85 22.11
N ILE A 264 12.51 31.63 22.17
CA ILE A 264 13.86 31.34 22.68
C ILE A 264 14.94 32.05 21.86
N GLU A 265 14.88 31.96 20.51
CA GLU A 265 15.82 32.64 19.62
C GLU A 265 15.80 34.17 19.83
N THR A 266 14.60 34.74 19.96
CA THR A 266 14.41 36.17 20.20
C THR A 266 15.00 36.57 21.56
N ALA A 267 14.72 35.81 22.63
CA ALA A 267 15.29 36.05 23.95
C ALA A 267 16.81 35.98 23.93
N LYS A 268 17.42 34.98 23.30
CA LYS A 268 18.88 34.86 23.14
C LYS A 268 19.49 36.06 22.42
N ASN A 269 18.88 36.52 21.35
CA ASN A 269 19.34 37.70 20.61
C ASN A 269 19.26 38.97 21.45
N MET A 270 18.19 39.15 22.22
CA MET A 270 18.05 40.32 23.13
C MET A 270 19.09 40.28 24.25
N ILE A 271 19.37 39.13 24.85
CA ILE A 271 20.38 38.94 25.89
C ILE A 271 21.78 39.29 25.32
N LEU A 272 22.15 38.70 24.17
CA LEU A 272 23.48 38.92 23.54
C LEU A 272 23.70 40.37 23.15
N GLN A 273 22.66 41.08 22.73
CA GLN A 273 22.69 42.50 22.38
C GLN A 273 22.51 43.46 23.57
N SER A 274 22.31 42.92 24.79
CA SER A 274 22.04 43.69 25.99
C SER A 274 20.80 44.61 25.85
N VAL A 275 19.78 44.13 25.14
CA VAL A 275 18.54 44.88 24.88
C VAL A 275 17.47 44.46 25.88
N GLY A 276 17.13 45.38 26.81
CA GLY A 276 16.05 45.22 27.77
C GLY A 276 16.41 44.51 29.08
N THR A 277 15.54 44.58 30.06
CA THR A 277 15.62 43.83 31.31
C THR A 277 14.99 42.45 31.14
N LEU A 278 15.22 41.52 32.08
CA LEU A 278 14.62 40.19 32.03
C LEU A 278 13.09 40.24 31.96
N ASP A 279 12.46 41.17 32.67
CA ASP A 279 11.02 41.38 32.63
C ASP A 279 10.54 41.91 31.27
N GLN A 280 11.32 42.78 30.63
CA GLN A 280 10.99 43.26 29.28
C GLN A 280 11.14 42.18 28.23
N ILE A 281 12.18 41.33 28.33
CA ILE A 281 12.37 40.16 27.44
C ILE A 281 11.22 39.18 27.63
N SER A 282 10.81 38.91 28.87
CA SER A 282 9.67 38.07 29.20
C SER A 282 8.37 38.60 28.57
N SER A 283 8.11 39.89 28.69
CA SER A 283 6.93 40.54 28.10
C SER A 283 6.89 40.45 26.57
N ILE A 284 8.03 40.49 25.90
CA ILE A 284 8.15 40.45 24.43
C ILE A 284 8.06 39.02 23.90
N THR A 285 8.71 38.07 24.56
CA THR A 285 8.85 36.70 24.09
C THR A 285 7.79 35.74 24.59
N GLY A 286 7.11 36.08 25.71
CA GLY A 286 6.16 35.20 26.42
C GLY A 286 6.84 34.12 27.25
N LEU A 287 8.19 34.08 27.29
CA LEU A 287 8.93 33.12 28.13
C LEU A 287 8.92 33.57 29.58
N SER A 288 9.00 32.64 30.53
CA SER A 288 9.11 32.97 31.93
C SER A 288 10.45 33.65 32.24
N VAL A 289 10.46 34.54 33.25
CA VAL A 289 11.71 35.19 33.70
C VAL A 289 12.73 34.17 34.16
N GLU A 290 12.28 33.06 34.73
CA GLU A 290 13.11 31.93 35.14
C GLU A 290 13.82 31.28 33.95
N ASP A 291 13.10 30.98 32.83
CA ASP A 291 13.68 30.41 31.64
C ASP A 291 14.66 31.35 30.94
N ILE A 292 14.34 32.66 30.94
CA ILE A 292 15.26 33.68 30.40
C ILE A 292 16.53 33.77 31.23
N SER A 293 16.43 33.64 32.57
CA SER A 293 17.60 33.63 33.45
C SER A 293 18.52 32.43 33.17
N LYS A 294 17.94 31.23 32.98
CA LYS A 294 18.66 30.02 32.57
C LYS A 294 19.37 30.20 31.23
N LEU A 295 18.64 30.77 30.25
CA LEU A 295 19.21 31.05 28.92
C LEU A 295 20.40 32.04 29.00
N LYS A 296 20.33 33.01 29.90
CA LYS A 296 21.42 33.95 30.11
C LYS A 296 22.67 33.27 30.70
N GLU A 297 22.48 32.44 31.75
CA GLU A 297 23.58 31.66 32.37
C GLU A 297 24.21 30.73 31.36
N GLU A 298 23.44 30.05 30.47
CA GLU A 298 23.98 29.20 29.40
C GLU A 298 24.82 29.98 28.38
N LEU A 299 24.45 31.23 28.09
CA LEU A 299 25.18 32.07 27.14
C LEU A 299 26.46 32.69 27.73
N GLU A 300 26.48 32.92 29.07
CA GLU A 300 27.65 33.44 29.78
C GLU A 300 28.72 32.36 30.09
N THR A 301 28.31 31.06 30.01
CA THR A 301 29.23 29.93 30.29
C THR A 301 29.90 29.36 29.04
N LYS A 302 29.60 29.86 27.86
CA LYS A 302 30.20 29.55 26.56
C LYS A 302 31.13 30.67 26.10
#